data_ba2a5c9e3000b37c97e1623dd18e71eb
#
_entry.id   ba2a5c9e3000b37c97e1623dd18e71eb
#
_cell.length_a   1.000
_cell.length_b   1.000
_cell.length_c   1.000
_cell.angle_alpha   90.00
_cell.angle_beta   90.00
_cell.angle_gamma   90.00
#
_symmetry.space_group_name_H-M   'P 1'
#
loop_
_entity.id
_entity.type
_entity.pdbx_description
1 polymer ?
#
loop_
_entity_poly.entity_id
_entity_poly.type
_entity_poly.pdbx_seq_one_letter_code
_entity_poly.pdbx_strand_id
1 'polypeptide(L)'
;VFQNETENWDYIDERLLGALEENVCVKGYLSESPNLSDNIQLIKERVEQVRDAGIDAGLGEVTIAEVFEEDWSSAWKQYYKPLKIGKNIVIKPSWEKYEGKEWEHIIELDPGMAFGTGTHETTQLCIQLLERYVKEDDIVIDIGSGTGILGIVAAKLKSKRVIGVDIDPIAIKVAKENILINNVEDIFEIREGHLFDQIKEKGDIVVANIVTDVILDLIKDIRRNLNEQGILIASGIILDRLEDVKSALEEEKIEILSIEKMGEWVALCCRV
;
A
#
# COMPACT_ATOMS: atom_id res chain seq x y z
N VAL A 1 -16.99 -28.72 3.89
CA VAL A 1 -15.53 -28.60 3.82
C VAL A 1 -15.27 -27.26 3.15
N PHE A 2 -15.08 -26.22 3.95
CA PHE A 2 -14.64 -24.93 3.45
C PHE A 2 -13.13 -25.02 3.30
N GLN A 3 -12.61 -24.96 2.09
CA GLN A 3 -11.23 -24.63 1.86
C GLN A 3 -11.06 -23.15 2.19
N ASN A 4 -10.12 -22.86 3.08
CA ASN A 4 -9.69 -21.53 3.44
C ASN A 4 -9.17 -20.78 2.21
N GLU A 5 -9.94 -19.86 1.68
CA GLU A 5 -9.42 -18.70 1.01
C GLU A 5 -9.38 -17.56 2.04
N THR A 6 -8.45 -17.68 2.98
CA THR A 6 -8.11 -16.61 3.93
C THR A 6 -6.92 -15.82 3.37
N GLU A 7 -7.05 -15.33 2.17
CA GLU A 7 -6.13 -14.32 1.63
C GLU A 7 -6.97 -13.08 1.34
N ASN A 8 -7.10 -12.23 2.34
CA ASN A 8 -7.37 -10.78 2.33
C ASN A 8 -8.16 -10.35 3.57
N TRP A 9 -7.60 -10.60 4.75
CA TRP A 9 -8.01 -9.95 5.99
C TRP A 9 -6.98 -8.90 6.40
N ASP A 10 -6.64 -8.00 5.50
CA ASP A 10 -5.86 -6.83 5.85
C ASP A 10 -6.80 -5.73 6.32
N TYR A 11 -6.70 -5.43 7.62
CA TYR A 11 -7.27 -4.31 8.33
C TYR A 11 -8.61 -4.54 9.04
N ILE A 12 -8.54 -5.06 10.28
CA ILE A 12 -9.52 -4.70 11.30
C ILE A 12 -9.00 -3.41 11.97
N ASP A 13 -9.63 -2.28 11.68
CA ASP A 13 -9.37 -1.03 12.38
C ASP A 13 -9.71 -1.23 13.86
N GLU A 14 -8.70 -1.22 14.75
CA GLU A 14 -8.90 -1.34 16.20
C GLU A 14 -9.85 -0.27 16.77
N ARG A 15 -10.08 0.83 16.05
CA ARG A 15 -11.06 1.85 16.38
C ARG A 15 -12.49 1.40 16.20
N LEU A 16 -12.75 0.34 15.42
CA LEU A 16 -14.06 -0.31 15.32
C LEU A 16 -14.33 -1.27 16.50
N LEU A 17 -13.28 -1.67 17.24
CA LEU A 17 -13.40 -2.45 18.48
C LEU A 17 -13.81 -1.59 19.70
N GLY A 18 -13.79 -0.27 19.58
CA GLY A 18 -14.13 0.66 20.68
C GLY A 18 -15.63 0.98 20.83
N ALA A 19 -16.48 0.59 19.87
CA ALA A 19 -17.93 0.64 20.00
C ALA A 19 -18.42 -0.77 20.29
N LEU A 20 -18.31 -1.22 21.50
CA LEU A 20 -19.10 -2.35 22.01
C LEU A 20 -20.58 -1.93 21.95
N GLU A 21 -21.21 -2.03 20.79
CA GLU A 21 -22.64 -2.28 20.73
C GLU A 21 -22.87 -3.60 21.45
N GLU A 22 -23.92 -3.66 22.25
CA GLU A 22 -24.27 -4.84 23.07
C GLU A 22 -24.46 -6.14 22.25
N ASN A 23 -24.38 -6.07 20.92
CA ASN A 23 -24.56 -7.18 19.99
C ASN A 23 -23.40 -7.29 18.99
N VAL A 24 -22.78 -8.46 18.90
CA VAL A 24 -21.80 -8.77 17.86
C VAL A 24 -22.55 -9.00 16.54
N CYS A 25 -22.16 -8.30 15.49
CA CYS A 25 -22.71 -8.42 14.15
C CYS A 25 -21.65 -8.97 13.18
N VAL A 26 -21.97 -10.05 12.48
CA VAL A 26 -21.15 -10.58 11.38
C VAL A 26 -21.78 -10.17 10.06
N LYS A 27 -21.05 -9.45 9.21
CA LYS A 27 -21.51 -9.02 7.89
C LYS A 27 -20.84 -9.85 6.81
N GLY A 28 -21.64 -10.34 5.85
CA GLY A 28 -21.15 -11.02 4.66
C GLY A 28 -21.81 -10.45 3.42
N TYR A 29 -21.13 -10.50 2.28
CA TYR A 29 -21.61 -9.98 1.01
C TYR A 29 -21.78 -11.11 0.01
N LEU A 30 -22.88 -11.12 -0.72
CA LEU A 30 -23.19 -12.07 -1.78
C LEU A 30 -23.44 -11.28 -3.07
N SER A 31 -22.82 -11.70 -4.16
CA SER A 31 -23.13 -11.13 -5.48
C SER A 31 -24.50 -11.58 -5.96
N GLU A 32 -25.17 -10.73 -6.73
CA GLU A 32 -26.40 -11.09 -7.41
C GLU A 32 -26.15 -12.27 -8.37
N SER A 33 -26.83 -13.36 -8.14
CA SER A 33 -26.68 -14.59 -8.91
C SER A 33 -27.99 -15.38 -8.91
N PRO A 34 -28.23 -16.29 -9.88
CA PRO A 34 -29.43 -17.14 -9.89
C PRO A 34 -29.61 -17.96 -8.62
N ASN A 35 -28.54 -18.24 -7.88
CA ASN A 35 -28.53 -19.03 -6.65
C ASN A 35 -28.56 -18.18 -5.37
N LEU A 36 -28.74 -16.86 -5.46
CA LEU A 36 -28.70 -15.98 -4.31
C LEU A 36 -29.71 -16.37 -3.22
N SER A 37 -30.95 -16.67 -3.63
CA SER A 37 -32.01 -17.09 -2.69
C SER A 37 -31.65 -18.38 -1.97
N ASP A 38 -31.06 -19.35 -2.66
CA ASP A 38 -30.67 -20.63 -2.08
C ASP A 38 -29.51 -20.43 -1.09
N ASN A 39 -28.54 -19.57 -1.41
CA ASN A 39 -27.44 -19.24 -0.53
C ASN A 39 -27.90 -18.52 0.74
N ILE A 40 -28.84 -17.60 0.63
CA ILE A 40 -29.46 -16.93 1.78
C ILE A 40 -30.20 -17.95 2.67
N GLN A 41 -30.97 -18.83 2.08
CA GLN A 41 -31.68 -19.89 2.82
C GLN A 41 -30.67 -20.79 3.54
N LEU A 42 -29.61 -21.20 2.90
CA LEU A 42 -28.54 -22.02 3.48
C LEU A 42 -27.89 -21.32 4.69
N ILE A 43 -27.63 -20.01 4.60
CA ILE A 43 -27.07 -19.25 5.73
C ILE A 43 -28.03 -19.29 6.93
N LYS A 44 -29.31 -19.03 6.71
CA LYS A 44 -30.32 -19.10 7.79
C LYS A 44 -30.34 -20.46 8.45
N GLU A 45 -30.37 -21.53 7.65
CA GLU A 45 -30.36 -22.92 8.17
C GLU A 45 -29.07 -23.22 8.95
N ARG A 46 -27.93 -22.71 8.52
CA ARG A 46 -26.64 -22.88 9.24
C ARG A 46 -26.63 -22.16 10.58
N VAL A 47 -27.18 -20.94 10.64
CA VAL A 47 -27.31 -20.20 11.92
C VAL A 47 -28.24 -20.97 12.90
N GLU A 48 -29.34 -21.55 12.43
CA GLU A 48 -30.20 -22.40 13.27
C GLU A 48 -29.45 -23.66 13.76
N GLN A 49 -28.66 -24.31 12.91
CA GLN A 49 -27.86 -25.48 13.31
C GLN A 49 -26.84 -25.14 14.42
N VAL A 50 -26.32 -23.94 14.48
CA VAL A 50 -25.43 -23.50 15.58
C VAL A 50 -26.19 -23.51 16.91
N ARG A 51 -27.46 -23.07 16.93
CA ARG A 51 -28.33 -23.12 18.10
C ARG A 51 -28.65 -24.57 18.50
N ASP A 52 -28.97 -25.40 17.52
CA ASP A 52 -29.33 -26.82 17.76
C ASP A 52 -28.12 -27.60 18.32
N ALA A 53 -26.90 -27.19 17.97
CA ALA A 53 -25.66 -27.74 18.52
C ALA A 53 -25.35 -27.28 19.95
N GLY A 54 -26.21 -26.44 20.56
CA GLY A 54 -26.05 -25.93 21.93
C GLY A 54 -24.97 -24.84 22.06
N ILE A 55 -24.57 -24.22 20.94
CA ILE A 55 -23.63 -23.10 20.92
C ILE A 55 -24.43 -21.81 21.03
N ASP A 56 -23.99 -20.89 21.88
CA ASP A 56 -24.59 -19.56 22.00
C ASP A 56 -24.43 -18.78 20.68
N ALA A 57 -25.52 -18.66 19.94
CA ALA A 57 -25.58 -17.94 18.68
C ALA A 57 -26.03 -16.48 18.87
N GLY A 58 -26.08 -15.99 20.10
CA GLY A 58 -26.61 -14.66 20.42
C GLY A 58 -28.05 -14.51 19.93
N LEU A 59 -28.40 -13.37 19.31
CA LEU A 59 -29.73 -13.19 18.71
C LEU A 59 -29.99 -14.17 17.56
N GLY A 60 -28.91 -14.54 16.82
CA GLY A 60 -29.00 -15.47 15.69
C GLY A 60 -29.95 -15.00 14.60
N GLU A 61 -30.14 -13.70 14.47
CA GLU A 61 -30.96 -13.10 13.42
C GLU A 61 -30.13 -12.90 12.14
N VAL A 62 -30.71 -13.31 11.02
CA VAL A 62 -30.13 -13.06 9.69
C VAL A 62 -30.92 -11.96 8.99
N THR A 63 -30.39 -10.78 8.97
CA THR A 63 -30.97 -9.64 8.24
C THR A 63 -30.36 -9.54 6.85
N ILE A 64 -31.15 -9.14 5.87
CA ILE A 64 -30.72 -8.96 4.48
C ILE A 64 -30.94 -7.51 4.12
N ALA A 65 -29.92 -6.89 3.56
CA ALA A 65 -30.01 -5.54 2.99
C ALA A 65 -29.45 -5.58 1.57
N GLU A 66 -30.11 -4.94 0.64
CA GLU A 66 -29.57 -4.70 -0.67
C GLU A 66 -28.55 -3.57 -0.56
N VAL A 67 -27.35 -3.80 -1.08
CA VAL A 67 -26.30 -2.79 -1.16
C VAL A 67 -26.05 -2.53 -2.64
N PHE A 68 -26.41 -1.35 -3.09
CA PHE A 68 -26.12 -0.95 -4.47
C PHE A 68 -24.63 -0.63 -4.60
N GLU A 69 -24.04 -1.00 -5.74
CA GLU A 69 -22.63 -0.77 -6.02
C GLU A 69 -22.25 0.72 -5.91
N GLU A 70 -23.18 1.61 -6.22
CA GLU A 70 -23.03 3.07 -6.07
C GLU A 70 -22.95 3.51 -4.60
N ASP A 71 -23.70 2.91 -3.71
CA ASP A 71 -23.67 3.21 -2.26
C ASP A 71 -22.38 2.67 -1.63
N TRP A 72 -21.93 1.50 -2.07
CA TRP A 72 -20.69 0.91 -1.61
C TRP A 72 -19.47 1.67 -2.14
N SER A 73 -19.50 2.06 -3.41
CA SER A 73 -18.43 2.83 -4.05
C SER A 73 -18.20 4.23 -3.44
N SER A 74 -19.19 4.75 -2.68
CA SER A 74 -19.11 6.05 -2.04
C SER A 74 -18.94 5.97 -0.52
N ALA A 75 -19.44 4.92 0.15
CA ALA A 75 -19.44 4.81 1.60
C ALA A 75 -18.02 4.76 2.20
N TRP A 76 -17.06 4.13 1.52
CA TRP A 76 -15.67 4.06 1.99
C TRP A 76 -14.94 5.40 1.85
N LYS A 77 -15.37 6.29 0.94
CA LYS A 77 -14.73 7.60 0.72
C LYS A 77 -14.74 8.49 1.96
N GLN A 78 -15.76 8.37 2.81
CA GLN A 78 -15.85 9.14 4.06
C GLN A 78 -14.74 8.83 5.07
N TYR A 79 -14.12 7.65 4.98
CA TYR A 79 -13.04 7.22 5.87
C TYR A 79 -11.66 7.71 5.42
N TYR A 80 -11.53 8.13 4.17
CA TYR A 80 -10.27 8.66 3.65
C TYR A 80 -10.21 10.17 3.87
N LYS A 81 -9.43 10.56 4.86
CA LYS A 81 -9.17 11.96 5.23
C LYS A 81 -7.74 12.34 4.90
N PRO A 82 -7.46 13.63 4.72
CA PRO A 82 -6.08 14.09 4.54
C PRO A 82 -5.17 13.56 5.65
N LEU A 83 -4.10 12.89 5.27
CA LEU A 83 -3.11 12.27 6.15
C LEU A 83 -1.77 12.99 6.02
N LYS A 84 -1.25 13.51 7.13
CA LYS A 84 0.08 14.09 7.16
C LYS A 84 1.12 13.03 7.50
N ILE A 85 2.16 12.92 6.66
CA ILE A 85 3.27 11.99 6.84
C ILE A 85 4.57 12.77 6.86
N GLY A 86 5.46 12.41 7.80
CA GLY A 86 6.71 13.14 7.97
C GLY A 86 6.50 14.59 8.39
N LYS A 87 7.26 15.51 7.79
CA LYS A 87 7.24 16.94 8.14
C LYS A 87 6.29 17.74 7.22
N ASN A 88 6.41 17.53 5.92
CA ASN A 88 5.81 18.40 4.91
C ASN A 88 4.96 17.66 3.87
N ILE A 89 4.80 16.33 3.97
CA ILE A 89 4.01 15.56 3.02
C ILE A 89 2.57 15.41 3.54
N VAL A 90 1.61 15.69 2.67
CA VAL A 90 0.17 15.48 2.94
C VAL A 90 -0.42 14.66 1.80
N ILE A 91 -1.02 13.52 2.13
CA ILE A 91 -1.75 12.69 1.17
C ILE A 91 -3.23 12.94 1.39
N LYS A 92 -3.96 13.22 0.32
CA LYS A 92 -5.41 13.38 0.37
C LYS A 92 -6.07 12.77 -0.86
N PRO A 93 -7.29 12.27 -0.76
CA PRO A 93 -8.08 11.91 -1.94
C PRO A 93 -8.56 13.17 -2.70
N SER A 94 -8.88 13.02 -3.99
CA SER A 94 -9.30 14.12 -4.86
C SER A 94 -10.58 14.83 -4.36
N TRP A 95 -11.50 14.08 -3.75
CA TRP A 95 -12.78 14.60 -3.23
C TRP A 95 -12.69 15.36 -1.89
N GLU A 96 -11.55 15.27 -1.19
CA GLU A 96 -11.37 16.01 0.06
C GLU A 96 -10.73 17.37 -0.20
N LYS A 97 -11.31 18.40 0.41
CA LYS A 97 -10.71 19.75 0.40
C LYS A 97 -9.65 19.84 1.50
N TYR A 98 -8.49 20.34 1.15
CA TYR A 98 -7.42 20.60 2.09
C TYR A 98 -6.77 21.95 1.78
N GLU A 99 -6.76 22.84 2.75
CA GLU A 99 -6.05 24.13 2.66
C GLU A 99 -4.62 23.89 3.11
N GLY A 100 -3.75 23.55 2.15
CA GLY A 100 -2.33 23.28 2.40
C GLY A 100 -1.58 24.54 2.76
N LYS A 101 -0.48 24.36 3.47
CA LYS A 101 0.48 25.42 3.77
C LYS A 101 1.51 25.49 2.64
N GLU A 102 2.13 26.64 2.46
CA GLU A 102 3.09 26.90 1.37
C GLU A 102 4.26 25.91 1.32
N TRP A 103 4.63 25.35 2.47
CA TRP A 103 5.73 24.37 2.59
C TRP A 103 5.28 22.92 2.53
N GLU A 104 3.99 22.65 2.39
CA GLU A 104 3.45 21.29 2.32
C GLU A 104 3.41 20.81 0.87
N HIS A 105 3.90 19.59 0.66
CA HIS A 105 3.75 18.87 -0.61
C HIS A 105 2.48 18.05 -0.55
N ILE A 106 1.46 18.50 -1.28
CA ILE A 106 0.18 17.82 -1.33
C ILE A 106 0.22 16.79 -2.44
N ILE A 107 -0.03 15.53 -2.07
CA ILE A 107 -0.20 14.41 -2.98
C ILE A 107 -1.67 14.05 -3.01
N GLU A 108 -2.27 14.20 -4.17
CA GLU A 108 -3.65 13.81 -4.44
C GLU A 108 -3.66 12.39 -4.94
N LEU A 109 -4.31 11.49 -4.19
CA LEU A 109 -4.31 10.07 -4.49
C LEU A 109 -5.71 9.50 -4.29
N ASP A 110 -6.30 9.01 -5.36
CA ASP A 110 -7.56 8.31 -5.26
C ASP A 110 -7.29 6.82 -4.99
N PRO A 111 -7.75 6.31 -3.83
CA PRO A 111 -7.63 4.91 -3.51
C PRO A 111 -8.37 4.08 -4.56
N GLY A 112 -7.63 3.20 -5.22
CA GLY A 112 -8.14 2.27 -6.22
C GLY A 112 -7.93 0.83 -5.78
N MET A 113 -7.96 -0.11 -6.74
CA MET A 113 -7.66 -1.53 -6.51
C MET A 113 -6.15 -1.82 -6.40
N ALA A 114 -5.28 -0.82 -6.58
CA ALA A 114 -3.83 -0.97 -6.46
C ALA A 114 -3.37 -0.68 -5.04
N PHE A 115 -2.30 -1.38 -4.59
CA PHE A 115 -1.67 -1.16 -3.29
C PHE A 115 -1.00 0.22 -3.22
N GLY A 116 -1.01 0.85 -2.03
CA GLY A 116 -0.31 2.12 -1.80
C GLY A 116 -1.26 3.31 -1.64
N THR A 117 -2.21 3.25 -0.68
CA THR A 117 -3.11 4.38 -0.36
C THR A 117 -2.47 5.41 0.57
N GLY A 118 -1.25 5.17 1.04
CA GLY A 118 -0.53 6.05 1.97
C GLY A 118 -0.79 5.76 3.45
N THR A 119 -1.82 5.02 3.80
CA THR A 119 -2.19 4.74 5.20
C THR A 119 -1.35 3.64 5.84
N HIS A 120 -0.84 2.69 5.04
CA HIS A 120 -0.06 1.57 5.52
C HIS A 120 1.31 2.02 6.07
N GLU A 121 1.77 1.40 7.15
CA GLU A 121 3.02 1.73 7.86
C GLU A 121 4.24 1.73 6.94
N THR A 122 4.35 0.72 6.06
CA THR A 122 5.47 0.60 5.12
C THR A 122 5.55 1.77 4.15
N THR A 123 4.39 2.25 3.68
CA THR A 123 4.30 3.42 2.79
C THR A 123 4.70 4.68 3.54
N GLN A 124 4.22 4.86 4.78
CA GLN A 124 4.57 6.00 5.60
C GLN A 124 6.07 6.05 5.90
N LEU A 125 6.67 4.90 6.23
CA LEU A 125 8.12 4.78 6.46
C LEU A 125 8.92 5.17 5.21
N CYS A 126 8.55 4.66 4.03
CA CYS A 126 9.20 5.03 2.77
C CYS A 126 9.08 6.53 2.47
N ILE A 127 7.91 7.12 2.68
CA ILE A 127 7.68 8.56 2.47
C ILE A 127 8.57 9.40 3.40
N GLN A 128 8.67 9.04 4.67
CA GLN A 128 9.54 9.75 5.62
C GLN A 128 11.02 9.65 5.23
N LEU A 129 11.44 8.51 4.69
CA LEU A 129 12.81 8.34 4.19
C LEU A 129 13.03 9.12 2.88
N LEU A 130 12.08 9.10 1.95
CA LEU A 130 12.15 9.93 0.74
C LEU A 130 12.24 11.42 1.09
N GLU A 131 11.43 11.91 2.03
CA GLU A 131 11.50 13.31 2.51
C GLU A 131 12.87 13.68 3.07
N ARG A 132 13.60 12.73 3.65
CA ARG A 132 14.92 12.94 4.24
C ARG A 132 16.05 12.89 3.23
N TYR A 133 15.95 12.03 2.22
CA TYR A 133 17.08 11.69 1.35
C TYR A 133 16.98 12.22 -0.08
N VAL A 134 15.76 12.46 -0.60
CA VAL A 134 15.60 13.04 -1.95
C VAL A 134 16.16 14.45 -1.99
N LYS A 135 16.98 14.71 -2.99
CA LYS A 135 17.55 16.03 -3.29
C LYS A 135 17.06 16.52 -4.63
N GLU A 136 17.15 17.82 -4.83
CA GLU A 136 16.93 18.43 -6.13
C GLU A 136 17.91 17.81 -7.14
N ASP A 137 17.42 17.52 -8.35
CA ASP A 137 18.14 16.86 -9.44
C ASP A 137 18.39 15.35 -9.32
N ASP A 138 18.00 14.67 -8.23
CA ASP A 138 18.11 13.21 -8.12
C ASP A 138 17.25 12.49 -9.18
N ILE A 139 17.75 11.36 -9.67
CA ILE A 139 16.98 10.37 -10.43
C ILE A 139 16.51 9.32 -9.43
N VAL A 140 15.19 9.15 -9.33
CA VAL A 140 14.58 8.18 -8.41
C VAL A 140 13.97 7.03 -9.20
N ILE A 141 14.23 5.81 -8.76
CA ILE A 141 13.64 4.58 -9.32
C ILE A 141 12.70 4.00 -8.27
N ASP A 142 11.42 3.82 -8.62
CA ASP A 142 10.36 3.29 -7.76
C ASP A 142 10.00 1.87 -8.23
N ILE A 143 10.41 0.86 -7.47
CA ILE A 143 10.22 -0.56 -7.81
C ILE A 143 9.01 -1.13 -7.09
N GLY A 144 8.06 -1.69 -7.86
CA GLY A 144 6.76 -2.09 -7.35
C GLY A 144 5.92 -0.86 -7.02
N SER A 145 5.77 0.04 -8.00
CA SER A 145 5.21 1.38 -7.78
C SER A 145 3.76 1.37 -7.29
N GLY A 146 2.98 0.30 -7.54
CA GLY A 146 1.58 0.24 -7.15
C GLY A 146 0.77 1.42 -7.67
N THR A 147 0.21 2.23 -6.78
CA THR A 147 -0.49 3.48 -7.11
C THR A 147 0.41 4.59 -7.63
N GLY A 148 1.73 4.41 -7.61
CA GLY A 148 2.72 5.43 -7.93
C GLY A 148 3.02 6.42 -6.79
N ILE A 149 2.50 6.19 -5.60
CA ILE A 149 2.59 7.15 -4.48
C ILE A 149 4.02 7.55 -4.15
N LEU A 150 4.97 6.59 -4.08
CA LEU A 150 6.35 6.88 -3.71
C LEU A 150 7.06 7.68 -4.80
N GLY A 151 6.84 7.33 -6.05
CA GLY A 151 7.34 8.08 -7.19
C GLY A 151 6.75 9.50 -7.27
N ILE A 152 5.45 9.67 -6.99
CA ILE A 152 4.80 11.00 -6.95
C ILE A 152 5.40 11.83 -5.81
N VAL A 153 5.61 11.25 -4.63
CA VAL A 153 6.29 11.92 -3.52
C VAL A 153 7.68 12.40 -3.94
N ALA A 154 8.48 11.53 -4.57
CA ALA A 154 9.81 11.88 -5.04
C ALA A 154 9.77 13.04 -6.07
N ALA A 155 8.81 13.02 -7.00
CA ALA A 155 8.64 14.11 -7.98
C ALA A 155 8.24 15.44 -7.31
N LYS A 156 7.33 15.41 -6.32
CA LYS A 156 6.93 16.59 -5.54
C LYS A 156 8.07 17.13 -4.66
N LEU A 157 9.02 16.28 -4.27
CA LEU A 157 10.26 16.67 -3.58
C LEU A 157 11.33 17.23 -4.54
N LYS A 158 10.95 17.48 -5.80
CA LYS A 158 11.79 18.08 -6.85
C LYS A 158 12.92 17.19 -7.36
N SER A 159 12.75 15.87 -7.34
CA SER A 159 13.64 15.00 -8.12
C SER A 159 13.60 15.39 -9.59
N LYS A 160 14.71 15.21 -10.29
CA LYS A 160 14.85 15.52 -11.73
C LYS A 160 14.02 14.61 -12.60
N ARG A 161 13.98 13.33 -12.23
CA ARG A 161 13.26 12.29 -12.97
C ARG A 161 12.88 11.15 -12.02
N VAL A 162 11.70 10.58 -12.23
CA VAL A 162 11.26 9.38 -11.57
C VAL A 162 10.93 8.32 -12.61
N ILE A 163 11.39 7.10 -12.37
CA ILE A 163 11.10 5.92 -13.21
C ILE A 163 10.45 4.90 -12.30
N GLY A 164 9.16 4.67 -12.50
CA GLY A 164 8.41 3.63 -11.80
C GLY A 164 8.36 2.35 -12.61
N VAL A 165 8.36 1.21 -11.94
CA VAL A 165 8.13 -0.10 -12.54
C VAL A 165 7.16 -0.90 -11.70
N ASP A 166 6.19 -1.51 -12.37
CA ASP A 166 5.30 -2.49 -11.74
C ASP A 166 5.03 -3.65 -12.72
N ILE A 167 4.75 -4.81 -12.18
CA ILE A 167 4.41 -6.00 -12.98
C ILE A 167 2.91 -6.06 -13.29
N ASP A 168 2.07 -5.40 -12.48
CA ASP A 168 0.62 -5.44 -12.61
C ASP A 168 0.12 -4.33 -13.54
N PRO A 169 -0.50 -4.69 -14.69
CA PRO A 169 -1.09 -3.71 -15.60
C PRO A 169 -2.16 -2.82 -14.95
N ILE A 170 -2.86 -3.31 -13.93
CA ILE A 170 -3.87 -2.54 -13.19
C ILE A 170 -3.17 -1.46 -12.37
N ALA A 171 -2.10 -1.81 -11.66
CA ALA A 171 -1.29 -0.86 -10.90
C ALA A 171 -0.73 0.24 -11.82
N ILE A 172 -0.20 -0.14 -12.98
CA ILE A 172 0.34 0.81 -13.98
C ILE A 172 -0.74 1.79 -14.45
N LYS A 173 -1.96 1.29 -14.71
CA LYS A 173 -3.07 2.16 -15.11
C LYS A 173 -3.40 3.18 -14.00
N VAL A 174 -3.54 2.72 -12.76
CA VAL A 174 -3.83 3.56 -11.60
C VAL A 174 -2.71 4.57 -11.36
N ALA A 175 -1.45 4.14 -11.44
CA ALA A 175 -0.31 5.04 -11.29
C ALA A 175 -0.32 6.15 -12.36
N LYS A 176 -0.62 5.85 -13.62
CA LYS A 176 -0.73 6.86 -14.69
C LYS A 176 -1.81 7.89 -14.39
N GLU A 177 -2.96 7.45 -13.88
CA GLU A 177 -4.05 8.35 -13.49
C GLU A 177 -3.61 9.28 -12.34
N ASN A 178 -2.95 8.72 -11.31
CA ASN A 178 -2.43 9.49 -10.18
C ASN A 178 -1.29 10.45 -10.57
N ILE A 179 -0.41 10.06 -11.48
CA ILE A 179 0.65 10.92 -12.05
C ILE A 179 0.02 12.17 -12.68
N LEU A 180 -1.02 12.01 -13.49
CA LEU A 180 -1.74 13.12 -14.13
C LEU A 180 -2.45 14.02 -13.11
N ILE A 181 -3.15 13.43 -12.14
CA ILE A 181 -3.84 14.19 -11.06
C ILE A 181 -2.83 15.09 -10.31
N ASN A 182 -1.62 14.60 -10.12
CA ASN A 182 -0.58 15.33 -9.42
C ASN A 182 0.24 16.29 -10.31
N ASN A 183 0.00 16.35 -11.61
CA ASN A 183 0.75 17.15 -12.59
C ASN A 183 2.27 16.89 -12.50
N VAL A 184 2.68 15.62 -12.51
CA VAL A 184 4.09 15.20 -12.50
C VAL A 184 4.47 14.32 -13.70
N GLU A 185 3.65 14.29 -14.74
CA GLU A 185 3.84 13.49 -15.95
C GLU A 185 5.11 13.83 -16.72
N ASP A 186 5.62 15.05 -16.63
CA ASP A 186 6.86 15.46 -17.23
C ASP A 186 8.11 14.92 -16.49
N ILE A 187 7.92 14.50 -15.22
CA ILE A 187 8.99 14.05 -14.33
C ILE A 187 8.91 12.55 -14.12
N PHE A 188 7.71 12.00 -13.97
CA PHE A 188 7.48 10.62 -13.59
C PHE A 188 6.94 9.77 -14.75
N GLU A 189 7.77 8.83 -15.19
CA GLU A 189 7.44 7.80 -16.17
C GLU A 189 7.24 6.46 -15.49
N ILE A 190 6.15 5.73 -15.79
CA ILE A 190 5.91 4.37 -15.30
C ILE A 190 5.96 3.35 -16.42
N ARG A 191 6.61 2.21 -16.18
CA ARG A 191 6.86 1.11 -17.12
C ARG A 191 6.34 -0.21 -16.57
N GLU A 192 5.85 -1.07 -17.46
CA GLU A 192 5.54 -2.45 -17.12
C GLU A 192 6.83 -3.29 -17.11
N GLY A 193 7.09 -4.03 -16.02
CA GLY A 193 8.27 -4.85 -15.91
C GLY A 193 8.46 -5.46 -14.53
N HIS A 194 9.42 -6.37 -14.42
CA HIS A 194 9.82 -7.00 -13.17
C HIS A 194 11.16 -6.43 -12.70
N LEU A 195 11.21 -5.88 -11.49
CA LEU A 195 12.40 -5.25 -10.90
C LEU A 195 13.09 -4.29 -11.89
N PHE A 196 14.32 -4.59 -12.28
CA PHE A 196 15.14 -3.73 -13.15
C PHE A 196 15.07 -4.09 -14.64
N ASP A 197 14.26 -5.07 -15.07
CA ASP A 197 14.26 -5.58 -16.45
C ASP A 197 14.06 -4.48 -17.51
N GLN A 198 13.28 -3.47 -17.20
CA GLN A 198 12.96 -2.35 -18.10
C GLN A 198 13.73 -1.07 -17.77
N ILE A 199 14.71 -1.14 -16.87
CA ILE A 199 15.49 0.01 -16.40
C ILE A 199 16.92 -0.11 -16.90
N LYS A 200 17.33 0.83 -17.74
CA LYS A 200 18.70 0.95 -18.23
C LYS A 200 19.44 2.08 -17.53
N GLU A 201 18.69 2.96 -16.90
CA GLU A 201 19.17 4.12 -16.19
C GLU A 201 19.77 3.72 -14.84
N LYS A 202 20.66 4.57 -14.34
CA LYS A 202 21.09 4.53 -12.95
C LYS A 202 20.39 5.64 -12.17
N GLY A 203 19.85 5.28 -11.00
CA GLY A 203 19.26 6.22 -10.07
C GLY A 203 20.25 6.70 -9.01
N ASP A 204 19.93 7.80 -8.39
CA ASP A 204 20.57 8.26 -7.16
C ASP A 204 19.86 7.68 -5.94
N ILE A 205 18.56 7.39 -6.10
CA ILE A 205 17.75 6.70 -5.12
C ILE A 205 16.96 5.58 -5.80
N VAL A 206 16.95 4.39 -5.19
CA VAL A 206 15.98 3.32 -5.47
C VAL A 206 15.09 3.18 -4.25
N VAL A 207 13.79 3.26 -4.44
CA VAL A 207 12.80 2.95 -3.40
C VAL A 207 11.99 1.73 -3.81
N ALA A 208 11.76 0.82 -2.85
CA ALA A 208 10.97 -0.39 -3.06
C ALA A 208 10.15 -0.69 -1.79
N ASN A 209 8.82 -0.72 -1.94
CA ASN A 209 7.90 -1.15 -0.89
C ASN A 209 7.19 -2.42 -1.36
N ILE A 210 7.89 -3.55 -1.28
CA ILE A 210 7.48 -4.84 -1.82
C ILE A 210 7.79 -5.95 -0.81
N VAL A 211 7.28 -7.16 -1.06
CA VAL A 211 7.48 -8.29 -0.14
C VAL A 211 8.95 -8.67 0.02
N THR A 212 9.33 -9.16 1.20
CA THR A 212 10.72 -9.40 1.60
C THR A 212 11.49 -10.27 0.61
N ASP A 213 10.88 -11.34 0.07
CA ASP A 213 11.58 -12.25 -0.85
C ASP A 213 12.01 -11.52 -2.14
N VAL A 214 11.19 -10.61 -2.65
CA VAL A 214 11.53 -9.79 -3.82
C VAL A 214 12.57 -8.72 -3.48
N ILE A 215 12.58 -8.18 -2.24
CA ILE A 215 13.67 -7.30 -1.75
C ILE A 215 15.01 -8.05 -1.74
N LEU A 216 15.04 -9.31 -1.32
CA LEU A 216 16.27 -10.12 -1.33
C LEU A 216 16.81 -10.32 -2.75
N ASP A 217 15.94 -10.47 -3.74
CA ASP A 217 16.37 -10.55 -5.15
C ASP A 217 16.82 -9.19 -5.69
N LEU A 218 16.11 -8.11 -5.35
CA LEU A 218 16.48 -6.76 -5.74
C LEU A 218 17.89 -6.37 -5.26
N ILE A 219 18.27 -6.74 -4.03
CA ILE A 219 19.55 -6.43 -3.43
C ILE A 219 20.71 -6.98 -4.27
N LYS A 220 20.58 -8.19 -4.86
CA LYS A 220 21.62 -8.83 -5.69
C LYS A 220 21.98 -8.02 -6.94
N ASP A 221 21.00 -7.32 -7.51
CA ASP A 221 21.17 -6.59 -8.76
C ASP A 221 21.27 -5.05 -8.59
N ILE A 222 21.11 -4.54 -7.37
CA ILE A 222 20.97 -3.11 -7.08
C ILE A 222 22.12 -2.24 -7.64
N ARG A 223 23.36 -2.76 -7.59
CA ARG A 223 24.55 -2.02 -8.06
C ARG A 223 24.55 -1.69 -9.56
N ARG A 224 23.75 -2.40 -10.34
CA ARG A 224 23.63 -2.16 -11.79
C ARG A 224 22.84 -0.87 -12.07
N ASN A 225 21.85 -0.59 -11.22
CA ASN A 225 20.86 0.46 -11.42
C ASN A 225 20.96 1.59 -10.39
N LEU A 226 21.96 1.56 -9.49
CA LEU A 226 22.20 2.63 -8.53
C LEU A 226 23.57 3.26 -8.79
N ASN A 227 23.66 4.59 -8.66
CA ASN A 227 24.92 5.34 -8.75
C ASN A 227 25.82 5.00 -7.56
N GLU A 228 27.13 5.28 -7.68
CA GLU A 228 28.05 5.20 -6.54
C GLU A 228 27.55 6.13 -5.41
N GLN A 229 27.52 5.63 -4.18
CA GLN A 229 26.95 6.32 -3.02
C GLN A 229 25.43 6.56 -3.11
N GLY A 230 24.74 5.91 -4.04
CA GLY A 230 23.31 5.98 -4.17
C GLY A 230 22.57 5.33 -2.98
N ILE A 231 21.33 5.69 -2.80
CA ILE A 231 20.51 5.29 -1.65
C ILE A 231 19.49 4.25 -2.06
N LEU A 232 19.44 3.14 -1.33
CA LEU A 232 18.35 2.18 -1.37
C LEU A 232 17.43 2.42 -0.17
N ILE A 233 16.14 2.64 -0.43
CA ILE A 233 15.07 2.64 0.57
C ILE A 233 14.23 1.40 0.33
N ALA A 234 14.25 0.45 1.27
CA ALA A 234 13.52 -0.82 1.16
C ALA A 234 12.55 -0.99 2.32
N SER A 235 11.28 -1.30 2.02
CA SER A 235 10.23 -1.61 2.99
C SER A 235 9.29 -2.71 2.45
N GLY A 236 8.21 -3.02 3.19
CA GLY A 236 7.41 -4.23 2.98
C GLY A 236 8.04 -5.43 3.69
N ILE A 237 8.87 -5.16 4.68
CA ILE A 237 9.64 -6.14 5.44
C ILE A 237 9.01 -6.26 6.81
N ILE A 238 8.54 -7.45 7.18
CA ILE A 238 8.10 -7.72 8.55
C ILE A 238 9.31 -7.89 9.47
N LEU A 239 9.15 -7.53 10.73
CA LEU A 239 10.23 -7.50 11.71
C LEU A 239 10.96 -8.84 11.82
N ASP A 240 10.24 -9.96 11.74
CA ASP A 240 10.79 -11.32 11.81
C ASP A 240 11.74 -11.66 10.65
N ARG A 241 11.62 -10.97 9.50
CA ARG A 241 12.47 -11.16 8.32
C ARG A 241 13.60 -10.12 8.20
N LEU A 242 13.73 -9.22 9.20
CA LEU A 242 14.76 -8.17 9.18
C LEU A 242 16.19 -8.73 9.09
N GLU A 243 16.48 -9.79 9.81
CA GLU A 243 17.84 -10.37 9.82
C GLU A 243 18.21 -11.02 8.48
N ASP A 244 17.24 -11.58 7.74
CA ASP A 244 17.46 -12.10 6.39
C ASP A 244 17.93 -10.97 5.45
N VAL A 245 17.24 -9.82 5.51
CA VAL A 245 17.58 -8.66 4.69
C VAL A 245 18.93 -8.06 5.07
N LYS A 246 19.24 -7.97 6.38
CA LYS A 246 20.54 -7.49 6.85
C LYS A 246 21.68 -8.38 6.37
N SER A 247 21.50 -9.71 6.43
CA SER A 247 22.49 -10.65 5.93
C SER A 247 22.74 -10.49 4.43
N ALA A 248 21.68 -10.33 3.63
CA ALA A 248 21.82 -10.10 2.20
C ALA A 248 22.54 -8.76 1.87
N LEU A 249 22.26 -7.70 2.63
CA LEU A 249 22.95 -6.41 2.48
C LEU A 249 24.44 -6.51 2.84
N GLU A 250 24.78 -7.27 3.89
CA GLU A 250 26.16 -7.51 4.31
C GLU A 250 26.95 -8.32 3.25
N GLU A 251 26.35 -9.38 2.69
CA GLU A 251 26.94 -10.16 1.60
C GLU A 251 27.28 -9.29 0.39
N GLU A 252 26.41 -8.35 0.04
CA GLU A 252 26.61 -7.40 -1.05
C GLU A 252 27.45 -6.16 -0.63
N LYS A 253 27.91 -6.09 0.62
CA LYS A 253 28.70 -4.98 1.18
C LYS A 253 27.97 -3.63 1.03
N ILE A 254 26.69 -3.61 1.33
CA ILE A 254 25.84 -2.44 1.32
C ILE A 254 25.74 -1.91 2.76
N GLU A 255 25.99 -0.62 2.95
CA GLU A 255 25.98 0.02 4.26
C GLU A 255 24.56 0.34 4.69
N ILE A 256 24.13 -0.11 5.87
CA ILE A 256 22.84 0.29 6.46
C ILE A 256 23.04 1.63 7.18
N LEU A 257 22.34 2.67 6.71
CA LEU A 257 22.38 4.01 7.31
C LEU A 257 21.36 4.17 8.44
N SER A 258 20.15 3.64 8.26
CA SER A 258 19.13 3.63 9.29
C SER A 258 18.14 2.48 9.11
N ILE A 259 17.49 2.11 10.22
CA ILE A 259 16.40 1.15 10.28
C ILE A 259 15.27 1.83 11.02
N GLU A 260 14.17 2.06 10.33
CA GLU A 260 12.96 2.67 10.89
C GLU A 260 11.89 1.58 11.11
N LYS A 261 11.11 1.69 12.18
CA LYS A 261 10.08 0.71 12.53
C LYS A 261 8.76 1.37 12.81
N MET A 262 7.67 0.74 12.38
CA MET A 262 6.31 1.14 12.68
C MET A 262 5.44 -0.11 12.79
N GLY A 263 4.90 -0.40 13.98
CA GLY A 263 4.23 -1.66 14.25
C GLY A 263 5.15 -2.87 14.01
N GLU A 264 4.70 -3.80 13.21
CA GLU A 264 5.46 -5.00 12.83
C GLU A 264 6.31 -4.80 11.55
N TRP A 265 6.30 -3.60 10.98
CA TRP A 265 6.94 -3.30 9.72
C TRP A 265 8.25 -2.54 9.89
N VAL A 266 9.13 -2.76 8.93
CA VAL A 266 10.46 -2.16 8.91
C VAL A 266 10.72 -1.53 7.55
N ALA A 267 11.42 -0.39 7.58
CA ALA A 267 12.08 0.18 6.41
C ALA A 267 13.57 0.37 6.68
N LEU A 268 14.40 0.04 5.71
CA LEU A 268 15.84 0.26 5.74
C LEU A 268 16.21 1.37 4.74
N CYS A 269 17.12 2.23 5.19
CA CYS A 269 17.84 3.13 4.30
C CYS A 269 19.29 2.66 4.23
N CYS A 270 19.77 2.42 3.02
CA CYS A 270 21.10 1.84 2.79
C CYS A 270 21.87 2.66 1.75
N ARG A 271 23.21 2.62 1.83
CA ARG A 271 24.11 3.22 0.83
C ARG A 271 24.85 2.12 0.09
N VAL A 272 24.86 2.20 -1.25
CA VAL A 272 25.46 1.19 -2.14
C VAL A 272 26.84 1.61 -2.62
#